data_acbe3aa5bb1bbbaaa237fd67af94b900
#
_entry.id   acbe3aa5bb1bbbaaa237fd67af94b900
#
_cell.length_a   1.000
_cell.length_b   1.000
_cell.length_c   1.000
_cell.angle_alpha   90.00
_cell.angle_beta   90.00
_cell.angle_gamma   90.00
#
_symmetry.space_group_name_H-M   'P 1'
#
loop_
_entity.id
_entity.type
_entity.pdbx_description
1 polymer ?
#
loop_
_entity_poly.entity_id
_entity_poly.type
_entity_poly.pdbx_seq_one_letter_code
_entity_poly.pdbx_strand_id
1 'polypeptide(L)'
;MKKVKIVYNPNSGERSIVNKLDCIIETYQSYGYILIPYRLNKQNPIKDAFIDLNEDYDHILISGGDGTVDMVLNVMKELEINKPIGILPTGTANDFANALSLPFNVKESIENIINSSPKKIDIGKVNNKYFINVASAGMFTDVSQKINTEFKNSMGRVSYYIKGIEEALHLRGFNIRVHSDEVIYIGDMYLMLVFNGKTA
;
A
#
# COMPACT_ATOMS: atom_id res chain seq x y z
N MET A 1 -10.07 12.63 24.63
CA MET A 1 -8.89 12.60 23.76
C MET A 1 -9.24 11.74 22.55
N LYS A 2 -8.95 12.22 21.36
CA LYS A 2 -9.16 11.45 20.13
C LYS A 2 -8.11 10.34 20.01
N LYS A 3 -8.48 9.22 19.40
CA LYS A 3 -7.61 8.07 19.18
C LYS A 3 -7.19 7.98 17.73
N VAL A 4 -6.00 7.48 17.48
CA VAL A 4 -5.48 7.14 16.15
C VAL A 4 -5.03 5.69 16.15
N LYS A 5 -5.55 4.89 15.22
CA LYS A 5 -5.08 3.52 15.01
C LYS A 5 -3.89 3.56 14.06
N ILE A 6 -2.70 3.19 14.52
CA ILE A 6 -1.59 2.96 13.61
C ILE A 6 -1.47 1.50 13.23
N VAL A 7 -1.61 1.22 11.94
CA VAL A 7 -1.34 -0.09 11.35
C VAL A 7 0.01 -0.03 10.65
N TYR A 8 1.01 -0.74 11.13
CA TYR A 8 2.35 -0.65 10.61
C TYR A 8 2.95 -1.99 10.21
N ASN A 9 3.72 -1.97 9.12
CA ASN A 9 4.47 -3.11 8.65
C ASN A 9 5.94 -2.99 9.08
N PRO A 10 6.41 -3.81 10.04
CA PRO A 10 7.78 -3.72 10.54
C PRO A 10 8.85 -4.13 9.52
N ASN A 11 8.43 -4.75 8.41
CA ASN A 11 9.32 -5.23 7.34
C ASN A 11 9.30 -4.31 6.11
N SER A 12 8.58 -3.17 6.16
CA SER A 12 8.58 -2.21 5.06
C SER A 12 9.90 -1.48 4.93
N GLY A 13 10.37 -1.32 3.69
CA GLY A 13 11.60 -0.61 3.39
C GLY A 13 12.78 -1.15 4.21
N GLU A 14 13.56 -0.26 4.79
CA GLU A 14 14.72 -0.57 5.63
C GLU A 14 14.36 -0.87 7.10
N ARG A 15 13.13 -1.27 7.40
CA ARG A 15 12.59 -1.48 8.76
C ARG A 15 12.63 -0.22 9.64
N SER A 16 12.68 0.93 9.04
CA SER A 16 12.90 2.20 9.74
C SER A 16 11.79 2.60 10.70
N ILE A 17 10.55 2.07 10.49
CA ILE A 17 9.39 2.41 11.32
C ILE A 17 9.58 2.01 12.78
N VAL A 18 10.20 0.85 13.06
CA VAL A 18 10.38 0.35 14.43
C VAL A 18 11.21 1.33 15.26
N ASN A 19 12.24 1.92 14.67
CA ASN A 19 13.13 2.89 15.32
C ASN A 19 12.49 4.29 15.44
N LYS A 20 11.35 4.52 14.79
CA LYS A 20 10.65 5.81 14.76
C LYS A 20 9.34 5.81 15.56
N LEU A 21 8.94 4.66 16.12
CA LEU A 21 7.68 4.54 16.85
C LEU A 21 7.58 5.50 18.04
N ASP A 22 8.66 5.68 18.78
CA ASP A 22 8.70 6.59 19.91
C ASP A 22 8.44 8.04 19.47
N CYS A 23 9.15 8.49 18.45
CA CYS A 23 8.94 9.82 17.86
C CYS A 23 7.51 10.00 17.31
N ILE A 24 6.91 8.96 16.70
CA ILE A 24 5.53 9.01 16.21
C ILE A 24 4.56 9.18 17.38
N ILE A 25 4.74 8.40 18.43
CA ILE A 25 3.90 8.46 19.63
C ILE A 25 4.00 9.83 20.28
N GLU A 26 5.22 10.31 20.54
CA GLU A 26 5.50 11.62 21.12
C GLU A 26 4.84 12.74 20.32
N THR A 27 5.00 12.71 18.99
CA THR A 27 4.43 13.73 18.11
C THR A 27 2.89 13.73 18.22
N TYR A 28 2.23 12.58 18.11
CA TYR A 28 0.77 12.52 18.25
C TYR A 28 0.28 12.94 19.62
N GLN A 29 0.99 12.57 20.69
CA GLN A 29 0.65 12.97 22.05
C GLN A 29 0.76 14.48 22.26
N SER A 30 1.76 15.15 21.66
CA SER A 30 1.90 16.60 21.73
C SER A 30 0.71 17.36 21.12
N TYR A 31 0.00 16.73 20.17
CA TYR A 31 -1.26 17.22 19.59
C TYR A 31 -2.53 16.71 20.31
N GLY A 32 -2.39 16.03 21.45
CA GLY A 32 -3.51 15.57 22.27
C GLY A 32 -4.18 14.28 21.79
N TYR A 33 -3.52 13.49 20.95
CA TYR A 33 -4.02 12.19 20.48
C TYR A 33 -3.47 11.03 21.29
N ILE A 34 -4.23 9.94 21.33
CA ILE A 34 -3.77 8.62 21.83
C ILE A 34 -3.51 7.73 20.60
N LEU A 35 -2.31 7.23 20.47
CA LEU A 35 -1.94 6.31 19.39
C LEU A 35 -2.09 4.86 19.83
N ILE A 36 -2.85 4.06 19.10
CA ILE A 36 -3.10 2.64 19.35
C ILE A 36 -2.40 1.82 18.27
N PRO A 37 -1.27 1.17 18.56
CA PRO A 37 -0.51 0.45 17.55
C PRO A 37 -1.08 -0.94 17.25
N TYR A 38 -1.10 -1.31 15.96
CA TYR A 38 -1.28 -2.66 15.47
C TYR A 38 -0.13 -3.03 14.53
N ARG A 39 0.66 -4.02 14.94
CA ARG A 39 1.81 -4.51 14.19
C ARG A 39 1.41 -5.62 13.24
N LEU A 40 1.60 -5.43 11.95
CA LEU A 40 1.38 -6.47 10.96
C LEU A 40 2.37 -7.62 11.11
N ASN A 41 1.88 -8.84 11.00
CA ASN A 41 2.67 -10.05 10.95
C ASN A 41 1.95 -11.11 10.09
N LYS A 42 2.59 -12.26 9.87
CA LYS A 42 2.02 -13.35 9.07
C LYS A 42 0.98 -14.19 9.83
N GLN A 43 0.89 -14.06 11.14
CA GLN A 43 0.10 -14.94 12.00
C GLN A 43 -1.27 -14.33 12.33
N ASN A 44 -1.35 -13.01 12.49
CA ASN A 44 -2.57 -12.33 12.87
C ASN A 44 -3.26 -11.72 11.65
N PRO A 45 -4.55 -11.97 11.47
CA PRO A 45 -5.33 -11.34 10.40
C PRO A 45 -5.33 -9.82 10.56
N ILE A 46 -5.14 -9.11 9.45
CA ILE A 46 -5.17 -7.65 9.46
C ILE A 46 -6.53 -7.09 9.92
N LYS A 47 -7.61 -7.84 9.78
CA LYS A 47 -8.95 -7.48 10.25
C LYS A 47 -8.99 -7.21 11.75
N ASP A 48 -8.14 -7.90 12.53
CA ASP A 48 -8.04 -7.72 13.97
C ASP A 48 -7.59 -6.31 14.37
N ALA A 49 -6.92 -5.58 13.46
CA ALA A 49 -6.56 -4.19 13.68
C ALA A 49 -7.79 -3.28 13.89
N PHE A 50 -8.96 -3.72 13.45
CA PHE A 50 -10.16 -2.90 13.38
C PHE A 50 -11.28 -3.36 14.32
N ILE A 51 -11.07 -4.42 15.11
CA ILE A 51 -12.10 -4.97 16.03
C ILE A 51 -12.53 -3.92 17.07
N ASP A 52 -11.59 -3.10 17.54
CA ASP A 52 -11.85 -2.07 18.55
C ASP A 52 -12.18 -0.69 17.97
N LEU A 53 -12.29 -0.60 16.63
CA LEU A 53 -12.53 0.68 15.98
C LEU A 53 -13.95 1.17 16.25
N ASN A 54 -14.05 2.36 16.81
CA ASN A 54 -15.31 3.01 17.14
C ASN A 54 -15.29 4.51 16.76
N GLU A 55 -16.29 5.27 17.17
CA GLU A 55 -16.42 6.69 16.85
C GLU A 55 -15.30 7.56 17.42
N ASP A 56 -14.65 7.14 18.51
CA ASP A 56 -13.55 7.88 19.14
C ASP A 56 -12.29 7.97 18.28
N TYR A 57 -12.15 7.10 17.28
CA TYR A 57 -11.02 7.13 16.36
C TYR A 57 -11.19 8.23 15.33
N ASP A 58 -10.23 9.16 15.32
CA ASP A 58 -10.18 10.29 14.40
C ASP A 58 -9.80 9.82 12.98
N HIS A 59 -8.70 9.07 12.88
CA HIS A 59 -8.22 8.53 11.63
C HIS A 59 -7.41 7.24 11.83
N ILE A 60 -7.09 6.59 10.72
CA ILE A 60 -6.22 5.41 10.65
C ILE A 60 -4.91 5.86 10.05
N LEU A 61 -3.81 5.64 10.76
CA LEU A 61 -2.46 5.90 10.30
C LEU A 61 -1.86 4.62 9.74
N ILE A 62 -1.47 4.62 8.48
CA ILE A 62 -0.83 3.48 7.82
C ILE A 62 0.65 3.78 7.67
N SER A 63 1.50 2.91 8.20
CA SER A 63 2.94 3.00 7.98
C SER A 63 3.44 1.77 7.22
N GLY A 64 3.86 2.02 5.98
CA GLY A 64 4.28 0.98 5.06
C GLY A 64 4.54 1.52 3.66
N GLY A 65 4.77 0.64 2.70
CA GLY A 65 4.78 0.94 1.28
C GLY A 65 3.40 0.70 0.65
N ASP A 66 3.32 0.86 -0.68
CA ASP A 66 2.09 0.77 -1.46
C ASP A 66 1.30 -0.51 -1.20
N GLY A 67 1.97 -1.67 -1.14
CA GLY A 67 1.31 -2.95 -0.81
C GLY A 67 0.71 -3.00 0.59
N THR A 68 1.25 -2.26 1.57
CA THR A 68 0.66 -2.16 2.91
C THR A 68 -0.58 -1.29 2.88
N VAL A 69 -0.54 -0.19 2.13
CA VAL A 69 -1.69 0.71 1.94
C VAL A 69 -2.82 -0.03 1.23
N ASP A 70 -2.53 -0.75 0.14
CA ASP A 70 -3.51 -1.57 -0.58
C ASP A 70 -4.18 -2.62 0.33
N MET A 71 -3.38 -3.30 1.14
CA MET A 71 -3.87 -4.34 2.05
C MET A 71 -4.83 -3.77 3.10
N VAL A 72 -4.44 -2.66 3.75
CA VAL A 72 -5.28 -1.98 4.74
C VAL A 72 -6.56 -1.46 4.10
N LEU A 73 -6.44 -0.82 2.93
CA LEU A 73 -7.58 -0.27 2.20
C LEU A 73 -8.62 -1.36 1.84
N ASN A 74 -8.16 -2.51 1.34
CA ASN A 74 -9.06 -3.61 1.00
C ASN A 74 -9.82 -4.12 2.22
N VAL A 75 -9.16 -4.26 3.37
CA VAL A 75 -9.84 -4.66 4.62
C VAL A 75 -10.81 -3.59 5.10
N MET A 76 -10.44 -2.30 5.04
CA MET A 76 -11.36 -1.22 5.39
C MET A 76 -12.61 -1.22 4.49
N LYS A 77 -12.45 -1.48 3.19
CA LYS A 77 -13.58 -1.60 2.26
C LYS A 77 -14.46 -2.82 2.53
N GLU A 78 -13.85 -3.95 2.85
CA GLU A 78 -14.58 -5.17 3.22
C GLU A 78 -15.40 -5.01 4.51
N LEU A 79 -14.84 -4.27 5.49
CA LEU A 79 -15.49 -3.99 6.77
C LEU A 79 -16.36 -2.71 6.76
N GLU A 80 -16.52 -2.08 5.61
CA GLU A 80 -17.26 -0.83 5.43
C GLU A 80 -16.80 0.31 6.35
N ILE A 81 -15.50 0.34 6.69
CA ILE A 81 -14.90 1.36 7.53
C ILE A 81 -14.72 2.65 6.73
N ASN A 82 -15.41 3.70 7.15
CA ASN A 82 -15.32 5.04 6.55
C ASN A 82 -14.61 6.02 7.51
N LYS A 83 -13.30 5.84 7.66
CA LYS A 83 -12.44 6.74 8.45
C LYS A 83 -11.37 7.36 7.56
N PRO A 84 -10.95 8.61 7.81
CA PRO A 84 -9.80 9.18 7.12
C PRO A 84 -8.54 8.34 7.30
N ILE A 85 -7.65 8.41 6.32
CA ILE A 85 -6.38 7.68 6.32
C ILE A 85 -5.23 8.68 6.28
N GLY A 86 -4.30 8.56 7.22
CA GLY A 86 -2.98 9.17 7.16
C GLY A 86 -1.95 8.14 6.70
N ILE A 87 -0.95 8.57 5.92
CA ILE A 87 0.08 7.68 5.39
C ILE A 87 1.46 8.16 5.81
N LEU A 88 2.22 7.27 6.44
CA LEU A 88 3.66 7.41 6.65
C LEU A 88 4.38 6.53 5.61
N PRO A 89 5.00 7.13 4.59
CA PRO A 89 5.64 6.39 3.51
C PRO A 89 6.97 5.78 3.99
N THR A 90 6.92 4.53 4.41
CA THR A 90 8.09 3.79 4.94
C THR A 90 8.45 2.59 4.06
N GLY A 91 7.88 2.49 2.87
CA GLY A 91 8.23 1.49 1.87
C GLY A 91 9.43 1.90 1.02
N THR A 92 9.73 1.11 -0.02
CA THR A 92 10.85 1.36 -0.93
C THR A 92 10.46 2.33 -2.05
N ALA A 93 9.34 2.11 -2.74
CA ALA A 93 8.89 2.95 -3.85
C ALA A 93 7.99 4.11 -3.36
N ASN A 94 6.94 3.79 -2.61
CA ASN A 94 5.95 4.75 -2.09
C ASN A 94 5.34 5.61 -3.20
N ASP A 95 4.99 4.98 -4.32
CA ASP A 95 4.51 5.67 -5.53
C ASP A 95 3.23 6.46 -5.24
N PHE A 96 2.35 5.90 -4.41
CA PHE A 96 1.13 6.60 -3.99
C PHE A 96 1.41 7.85 -3.16
N ALA A 97 2.35 7.78 -2.23
CA ALA A 97 2.75 8.93 -1.43
C ALA A 97 3.42 10.01 -2.29
N ASN A 98 4.25 9.61 -3.26
CA ASN A 98 4.86 10.51 -4.25
C ASN A 98 3.78 11.20 -5.10
N ALA A 99 2.81 10.46 -5.63
CA ALA A 99 1.72 11.01 -6.43
C ALA A 99 0.87 12.04 -5.67
N LEU A 100 0.73 11.87 -4.36
CA LEU A 100 0.05 12.81 -3.47
C LEU A 100 0.97 13.91 -2.91
N SER A 101 2.25 13.94 -3.28
CA SER A 101 3.25 14.87 -2.76
C SER A 101 3.33 14.87 -1.23
N LEU A 102 3.22 13.70 -0.60
CA LEU A 102 3.29 13.57 0.85
C LEU A 102 4.74 13.73 1.34
N PRO A 103 4.95 14.36 2.52
CA PRO A 103 6.27 14.43 3.11
C PRO A 103 6.83 13.04 3.47
N PHE A 104 8.15 12.87 3.38
CA PHE A 104 8.84 11.63 3.76
C PHE A 104 9.47 11.72 5.16
N ASN A 105 9.64 12.92 5.70
CA ASN A 105 10.03 13.11 7.08
C ASN A 105 8.85 12.76 7.99
N VAL A 106 9.08 11.92 9.00
CA VAL A 106 7.99 11.41 9.86
C VAL A 106 7.26 12.53 10.58
N LYS A 107 7.99 13.49 11.16
CA LYS A 107 7.38 14.59 11.90
C LYS A 107 6.56 15.48 10.97
N GLU A 108 7.13 15.87 9.84
CA GLU A 108 6.43 16.67 8.82
C GLU A 108 5.18 15.94 8.30
N SER A 109 5.28 14.61 8.08
CA SER A 109 4.12 13.80 7.66
C SER A 109 3.00 13.84 8.68
N ILE A 110 3.32 13.68 9.96
CA ILE A 110 2.33 13.71 11.05
C ILE A 110 1.71 15.09 11.16
N GLU A 111 2.52 16.13 11.14
CA GLU A 111 2.05 17.53 11.18
C GLU A 111 1.13 17.83 9.97
N ASN A 112 1.48 17.35 8.79
CA ASN A 112 0.64 17.47 7.60
C ASN A 112 -0.69 16.73 7.76
N ILE A 113 -0.68 15.49 8.29
CA ILE A 113 -1.90 14.70 8.52
C ILE A 113 -2.83 15.40 9.52
N ILE A 114 -2.28 15.89 10.63
CA ILE A 114 -3.08 16.49 11.72
C ILE A 114 -3.66 17.85 11.31
N ASN A 115 -2.89 18.66 10.58
CA ASN A 115 -3.25 20.04 10.25
C ASN A 115 -4.00 20.17 8.91
N SER A 116 -4.12 19.09 8.12
CA SER A 116 -4.80 19.11 6.83
C SER A 116 -6.21 18.52 6.91
N SER A 117 -7.10 18.99 6.05
CA SER A 117 -8.39 18.35 5.85
C SER A 117 -8.26 17.12 4.96
N PRO A 118 -8.96 16.02 5.27
CA PRO A 118 -8.96 14.83 4.41
C PRO A 118 -9.45 15.14 3.01
N LYS A 119 -8.74 14.62 2.00
CA LYS A 119 -9.15 14.72 0.59
C LYS A 119 -9.74 13.38 0.13
N LYS A 120 -10.80 13.45 -0.64
CA LYS A 120 -11.33 12.27 -1.34
C LYS A 120 -10.43 11.96 -2.51
N ILE A 121 -10.09 10.70 -2.68
CA ILE A 121 -9.33 10.19 -3.81
C ILE A 121 -10.09 9.04 -4.45
N ASP A 122 -9.93 8.90 -5.74
CA ASP A 122 -10.44 7.75 -6.46
C ASP A 122 -9.58 6.52 -6.18
N ILE A 123 -10.22 5.35 -6.16
CA ILE A 123 -9.55 4.06 -6.05
C ILE A 123 -10.06 3.15 -7.15
N GLY A 124 -9.17 2.40 -7.77
CA GLY A 124 -9.55 1.42 -8.76
C GLY A 124 -10.11 0.15 -8.12
N LYS A 125 -10.96 -0.56 -8.86
CA LYS A 125 -11.46 -1.88 -8.48
C LYS A 125 -11.36 -2.84 -9.65
N VAL A 126 -10.74 -3.98 -9.41
CA VAL A 126 -10.70 -5.10 -10.37
C VAL A 126 -11.25 -6.33 -9.68
N ASN A 127 -12.31 -6.89 -10.23
CA ASN A 127 -13.09 -7.94 -9.60
C ASN A 127 -13.54 -7.51 -8.19
N ASN A 128 -13.07 -8.20 -7.15
CA ASN A 128 -13.40 -7.92 -5.75
C ASN A 128 -12.26 -7.25 -4.97
N LYS A 129 -11.20 -6.78 -5.65
CA LYS A 129 -10.06 -6.12 -5.01
C LYS A 129 -9.94 -4.68 -5.44
N TYR A 130 -9.60 -3.83 -4.48
CA TYR A 130 -9.29 -2.42 -4.70
C TYR A 130 -7.79 -2.23 -4.85
N PHE A 131 -7.40 -1.24 -5.63
CA PHE A 131 -6.00 -0.83 -5.81
C PHE A 131 -5.89 0.70 -5.87
N ILE A 132 -4.76 1.23 -5.40
CA ILE A 132 -4.50 2.68 -5.35
C ILE A 132 -3.76 3.19 -6.58
N ASN A 133 -2.79 2.44 -7.11
CA ASN A 133 -1.95 2.88 -8.21
C ASN A 133 -2.22 2.09 -9.49
N VAL A 134 -1.89 0.79 -9.47
CA VAL A 134 -1.95 -0.06 -10.66
C VAL A 134 -2.44 -1.45 -10.33
N ALA A 135 -3.34 -1.96 -11.15
CA ALA A 135 -3.64 -3.39 -11.22
C ALA A 135 -2.96 -3.98 -12.45
N SER A 136 -2.31 -5.09 -12.27
CA SER A 136 -1.59 -5.78 -13.35
C SER A 136 -1.93 -7.27 -13.39
N ALA A 137 -1.97 -7.82 -14.60
CA ALA A 137 -2.10 -9.25 -14.84
C ALA A 137 -1.23 -9.68 -16.00
N GLY A 138 -0.72 -10.92 -15.95
CA GLY A 138 0.08 -11.53 -17.02
C GLY A 138 1.58 -11.48 -16.76
N MET A 139 2.33 -11.35 -17.84
CA MET A 139 3.80 -11.37 -17.79
C MET A 139 4.38 -10.34 -16.85
N PHE A 140 5.50 -10.72 -16.23
CA PHE A 140 6.26 -9.89 -15.28
C PHE A 140 5.55 -9.56 -13.95
N THR A 141 4.28 -9.90 -13.79
CA THR A 141 3.57 -9.65 -12.53
C THR A 141 4.10 -10.53 -11.39
N ASP A 142 4.53 -11.75 -11.72
CA ASP A 142 5.12 -12.68 -10.75
C ASP A 142 6.59 -12.37 -10.42
N VAL A 143 7.33 -11.72 -11.32
CA VAL A 143 8.75 -11.39 -11.14
C VAL A 143 8.93 -10.43 -9.96
N SER A 144 8.05 -9.44 -9.86
CA SER A 144 8.10 -8.48 -8.74
C SER A 144 7.75 -9.10 -7.39
N GLN A 145 6.96 -10.19 -7.38
CA GLN A 145 6.54 -10.89 -6.16
C GLN A 145 7.52 -11.99 -5.72
N LYS A 146 8.18 -12.65 -6.68
CA LYS A 146 9.07 -13.81 -6.43
C LYS A 146 10.53 -13.43 -6.16
N ILE A 147 10.95 -12.19 -6.43
CA ILE A 147 12.31 -11.76 -6.10
C ILE A 147 12.39 -11.54 -4.60
N ASN A 148 12.87 -12.55 -3.88
CA ASN A 148 13.21 -12.46 -2.47
C ASN A 148 14.16 -11.28 -2.24
N THR A 149 13.95 -10.56 -1.15
CA THR A 149 14.73 -9.38 -0.73
C THR A 149 16.24 -9.67 -0.67
N GLU A 150 16.63 -10.92 -0.40
CA GLU A 150 18.03 -11.37 -0.40
C GLU A 150 18.66 -11.41 -1.80
N PHE A 151 17.88 -11.71 -2.84
CA PHE A 151 18.36 -11.72 -4.23
C PHE A 151 18.55 -10.32 -4.81
N LYS A 152 17.77 -9.33 -4.34
CA LYS A 152 17.94 -7.92 -4.73
C LYS A 152 19.28 -7.35 -4.28
N ASN A 153 19.80 -7.85 -3.17
CA ASN A 153 21.01 -7.30 -2.55
C ASN A 153 22.32 -7.92 -3.08
N SER A 154 22.28 -9.13 -3.66
CA SER A 154 23.47 -9.88 -4.03
C SER A 154 23.88 -9.82 -5.51
N MET A 155 22.98 -9.58 -6.43
CA MET A 155 23.27 -9.60 -7.89
C MET A 155 22.80 -8.38 -8.69
N GLY A 156 22.22 -7.37 -8.03
CA GLY A 156 21.87 -6.10 -8.68
C GLY A 156 20.95 -6.20 -9.90
N ARG A 157 21.02 -5.18 -10.76
CA ARG A 157 20.19 -5.06 -11.98
C ARG A 157 20.34 -6.20 -12.98
N VAL A 158 21.48 -6.87 -13.01
CA VAL A 158 21.78 -7.93 -13.98
C VAL A 158 20.90 -9.16 -13.80
N SER A 159 20.62 -9.57 -12.56
CA SER A 159 19.73 -10.71 -12.29
C SER A 159 18.27 -10.44 -12.70
N TYR A 160 17.86 -9.20 -12.66
CA TYR A 160 16.54 -8.77 -13.13
C TYR A 160 16.42 -8.92 -14.65
N TYR A 161 17.45 -8.52 -15.39
CA TYR A 161 17.47 -8.68 -16.86
C TYR A 161 17.55 -10.15 -17.29
N ILE A 162 18.33 -10.98 -16.59
CA ILE A 162 18.47 -12.41 -16.93
C ILE A 162 17.13 -13.14 -16.72
N LYS A 163 16.46 -12.91 -15.59
CA LYS A 163 15.12 -13.48 -15.35
C LYS A 163 14.07 -12.96 -16.33
N GLY A 164 14.13 -11.66 -16.65
CA GLY A 164 13.24 -11.07 -17.66
C GLY A 164 13.40 -11.72 -19.04
N ILE A 165 14.65 -12.05 -19.44
CA ILE A 165 14.92 -12.75 -20.70
C ILE A 165 14.46 -14.22 -20.63
N GLU A 166 14.69 -14.90 -19.53
CA GLU A 166 14.28 -16.30 -19.34
C GLU A 166 12.76 -16.44 -19.34
N GLU A 167 12.02 -15.53 -18.72
CA GLU A 167 10.56 -15.47 -18.80
C GLU A 167 10.05 -15.06 -20.19
N ALA A 168 10.76 -14.17 -20.88
CA ALA A 168 10.42 -13.77 -22.25
C ALA A 168 10.50 -14.93 -23.25
N LEU A 169 11.34 -15.92 -22.99
CA LEU A 169 11.45 -17.14 -23.81
C LEU A 169 10.29 -18.12 -23.56
N HIS A 170 9.52 -17.95 -22.49
CA HIS A 170 8.40 -18.81 -22.10
C HIS A 170 7.05 -18.08 -22.18
N LEU A 171 6.92 -17.18 -23.15
CA LEU A 171 5.72 -16.38 -23.38
C LEU A 171 4.48 -17.27 -23.57
N ARG A 172 3.65 -17.34 -22.55
CA ARG A 172 2.30 -17.92 -22.67
C ARG A 172 1.29 -16.79 -22.47
N GLY A 173 0.47 -16.55 -23.50
CA GLY A 173 -0.71 -15.74 -23.38
C GLY A 173 -1.67 -16.35 -22.37
N PHE A 174 -2.46 -15.51 -21.73
CA PHE A 174 -3.57 -15.94 -20.88
C PHE A 174 -4.87 -15.38 -21.43
N ASN A 175 -5.93 -16.21 -21.40
CA ASN A 175 -7.23 -15.78 -21.86
C ASN A 175 -7.86 -14.89 -20.80
N ILE A 176 -8.33 -13.70 -21.21
CA ILE A 176 -8.92 -12.71 -20.34
C ILE A 176 -10.25 -12.22 -20.90
N ARG A 177 -11.16 -11.94 -19.98
CA ARG A 177 -12.36 -11.16 -20.28
C ARG A 177 -12.27 -9.87 -19.47
N VAL A 178 -12.20 -8.74 -20.18
CA VAL A 178 -12.31 -7.40 -19.60
C VAL A 178 -13.71 -6.89 -19.90
N HIS A 179 -14.38 -6.41 -18.88
CA HIS A 179 -15.70 -5.77 -19.00
C HIS A 179 -15.70 -4.52 -18.12
N SER A 180 -15.84 -3.38 -18.75
CA SER A 180 -16.05 -2.08 -18.11
C SER A 180 -17.17 -1.34 -18.83
N ASP A 181 -17.54 -0.16 -18.35
CA ASP A 181 -18.59 0.65 -18.98
C ASP A 181 -18.24 1.05 -20.43
N GLU A 182 -16.94 1.16 -20.75
CA GLU A 182 -16.47 1.63 -22.06
C GLU A 182 -15.87 0.51 -22.93
N VAL A 183 -15.39 -0.57 -22.33
CA VAL A 183 -14.61 -1.61 -23.02
C VAL A 183 -15.13 -3.00 -22.70
N ILE A 184 -15.37 -3.77 -23.75
CA ILE A 184 -15.55 -5.22 -23.68
C ILE A 184 -14.47 -5.87 -24.55
N TYR A 185 -13.62 -6.68 -23.92
CA TYR A 185 -12.58 -7.42 -24.61
C TYR A 185 -12.56 -8.88 -24.12
N ILE A 186 -12.47 -9.81 -25.06
CA ILE A 186 -12.29 -11.25 -24.78
C ILE A 186 -11.21 -11.75 -25.73
N GLY A 187 -10.14 -12.28 -25.19
CA GLY A 187 -9.05 -12.79 -25.99
C GLY A 187 -7.81 -13.11 -25.18
N ASP A 188 -6.75 -13.45 -25.88
CA ASP A 188 -5.47 -13.75 -25.26
C ASP A 188 -4.64 -12.47 -25.10
N MET A 189 -4.08 -12.30 -23.91
CA MET A 189 -3.16 -11.23 -23.58
C MET A 189 -1.88 -11.76 -22.95
N TYR A 190 -0.80 -11.00 -23.09
CA TYR A 190 0.46 -11.26 -22.41
C TYR A 190 0.65 -10.38 -21.17
N LEU A 191 0.14 -9.16 -21.22
CA LEU A 191 0.22 -8.19 -20.14
C LEU A 191 -1.00 -7.27 -20.19
N MET A 192 -1.60 -7.04 -19.04
CA MET A 192 -2.61 -6.01 -18.82
C MET A 192 -2.18 -5.11 -17.66
N LEU A 193 -2.29 -3.82 -17.87
CA LEU A 193 -2.07 -2.79 -16.83
C LEU A 193 -3.29 -1.86 -16.79
N VAL A 194 -3.80 -1.64 -15.60
CA VAL A 194 -4.87 -0.68 -15.34
C VAL A 194 -4.35 0.33 -14.32
N PHE A 195 -4.25 1.58 -14.73
CA PHE A 195 -3.71 2.65 -13.88
C PHE A 195 -4.85 3.46 -13.26
N ASN A 196 -4.69 3.79 -11.99
CA ASN A 196 -5.55 4.71 -11.26
C ASN A 196 -4.77 6.01 -11.03
N GLY A 197 -4.81 6.92 -12.01
CA GLY A 197 -4.09 8.18 -11.95
C GLY A 197 -3.23 8.46 -13.18
N LYS A 198 -2.59 9.63 -13.20
CA LYS A 198 -1.81 10.11 -14.35
C LYS A 198 -0.35 9.60 -14.36
N THR A 199 0.11 9.05 -13.25
CA THR A 199 1.50 8.56 -13.08
C THR A 199 1.51 7.27 -12.28
N ALA A 200 2.08 6.25 -12.84
CA ALA A 200 2.50 5.03 -12.15
C ALA A 200 3.95 4.73 -12.54
#